data_538381fe92a030f3ff43731e191324db
#
_entry.id   538381fe92a030f3ff43731e191324db
#
_cell.length_a   1.000
_cell.length_b   1.000
_cell.length_c   1.000
_cell.angle_alpha   90.00
_cell.angle_beta   90.00
_cell.angle_gamma   90.00
#
_symmetry.space_group_name_H-M   'P 1'
#
loop_
_entity.id
_entity.type
_entity.pdbx_description
1 polymer ?
#
loop_
_entity_poly.entity_id
_entity_poly.type
_entity_poly.pdbx_seq_one_letter_code
_entity_poly.pdbx_strand_id
1 'polypeptide(L)'
;MRIALIMLAAGNSRRFGGNKLLYEIDGNPMYRYILERLIAVAGAGRQGKEVSSCVLETGSLKNIKQEMTVTVVTQYEEIEEEARALGVPVYINPHPDEGISSSLKIGLKANLDADACLFTVSDQPWLTAGTIRQLITLLETTGKGIACVSSEGRLGNPCIFTKKYYDQLLSITGDRGGKSVITAHRDDTAVLKVEDGKELTDIDVKAEAGRGQM
;
A
#
# COMPACT_ATOMS: atom_id res chain seq x y z
N MET A 1 17.18 -5.24 -1.28
CA MET A 1 16.42 -4.18 -0.60
C MET A 1 15.34 -4.84 0.24
N ARG A 2 15.15 -4.42 1.49
CA ARG A 2 14.07 -4.85 2.38
C ARG A 2 12.92 -3.87 2.30
N ILE A 3 11.71 -4.34 1.94
CA ILE A 3 10.54 -3.50 1.72
C ILE A 3 9.42 -3.94 2.68
N ALA A 4 8.88 -3.00 3.45
CA ALA A 4 7.68 -3.21 4.23
C ALA A 4 6.44 -2.79 3.43
N LEU A 5 5.49 -3.71 3.26
CA LEU A 5 4.18 -3.49 2.65
C LEU A 5 3.18 -3.20 3.77
N ILE A 6 2.72 -1.98 3.89
CA ILE A 6 1.93 -1.50 5.02
C ILE A 6 0.50 -1.23 4.55
N MET A 7 -0.46 -1.98 5.11
CA MET A 7 -1.89 -1.76 4.90
C MET A 7 -2.45 -0.82 5.97
N LEU A 8 -3.01 0.30 5.54
CA LEU A 8 -3.69 1.26 6.41
C LEU A 8 -5.21 0.95 6.43
N ALA A 9 -5.70 0.40 7.53
CA ALA A 9 -7.05 -0.11 7.70
C ALA A 9 -7.76 0.43 8.97
N ALA A 10 -7.51 1.71 9.30
CA ALA A 10 -8.05 2.32 10.52
C ALA A 10 -8.95 3.56 10.25
N GLY A 11 -9.45 3.72 9.03
CA GLY A 11 -10.34 4.83 8.67
C GLY A 11 -11.72 4.73 9.33
N ASN A 12 -12.26 5.85 9.84
CA ASN A 12 -13.52 5.89 10.60
C ASN A 12 -14.80 5.70 9.78
N SER A 13 -14.72 5.60 8.46
CA SER A 13 -15.86 5.32 7.56
C SER A 13 -17.12 6.19 7.79
N ARG A 14 -16.95 7.45 8.23
CA ARG A 14 -18.04 8.33 8.71
C ARG A 14 -19.21 8.47 7.73
N ARG A 15 -18.95 8.45 6.42
CA ARG A 15 -19.96 8.60 5.36
C ARG A 15 -20.66 7.30 4.99
N PHE A 16 -20.10 6.16 5.38
CA PHE A 16 -20.61 4.83 5.01
C PHE A 16 -21.72 4.33 5.92
N GLY A 17 -21.89 4.93 7.11
CA GLY A 17 -22.89 4.52 8.11
C GLY A 17 -22.55 3.21 8.81
N GLY A 18 -21.28 2.89 8.95
CA GLY A 18 -20.72 1.70 9.59
C GLY A 18 -19.28 1.49 9.16
N ASN A 19 -18.65 0.38 9.57
CA ASN A 19 -17.31 0.04 9.12
C ASN A 19 -17.33 -0.39 7.64
N LYS A 20 -16.90 0.50 6.72
CA LYS A 20 -16.89 0.20 5.28
C LYS A 20 -15.94 -0.94 4.92
N LEU A 21 -14.89 -1.14 5.71
CA LEU A 21 -13.89 -2.16 5.41
C LEU A 21 -14.42 -3.59 5.60
N LEU A 22 -15.45 -3.75 6.45
CA LEU A 22 -16.17 -5.03 6.63
C LEU A 22 -17.30 -5.22 5.62
N TYR A 23 -17.59 -4.23 4.77
CA TYR A 23 -18.58 -4.39 3.72
C TYR A 23 -18.11 -5.45 2.71
N GLU A 24 -19.02 -6.39 2.40
CA GLU A 24 -18.73 -7.48 1.47
C GLU A 24 -18.89 -7.04 0.01
N ILE A 25 -17.87 -7.36 -0.77
CA ILE A 25 -17.87 -7.29 -2.24
C ILE A 25 -17.67 -8.71 -2.72
N ASP A 26 -18.60 -9.25 -3.50
CA ASP A 26 -18.55 -10.64 -3.99
C ASP A 26 -18.29 -11.67 -2.87
N GLY A 27 -18.91 -11.45 -1.69
CA GLY A 27 -18.83 -12.36 -0.54
C GLY A 27 -17.54 -12.25 0.30
N ASN A 28 -16.69 -11.25 0.03
CA ASN A 28 -15.47 -11.00 0.81
C ASN A 28 -15.45 -9.59 1.39
N PRO A 29 -15.02 -9.39 2.64
CA PRO A 29 -14.83 -8.08 3.20
C PRO A 29 -13.83 -7.24 2.38
N MET A 30 -14.12 -5.96 2.22
CA MET A 30 -13.33 -5.06 1.36
C MET A 30 -11.83 -5.06 1.68
N TYR A 31 -11.45 -5.02 2.97
CA TYR A 31 -10.04 -5.01 3.37
C TYR A 31 -9.27 -6.26 2.97
N ARG A 32 -9.96 -7.41 2.87
CA ARG A 32 -9.35 -8.71 2.56
C ARG A 32 -8.70 -8.71 1.17
N TYR A 33 -9.28 -8.01 0.21
CA TYR A 33 -8.71 -7.88 -1.14
C TYR A 33 -7.30 -7.31 -1.12
N ILE A 34 -7.06 -6.29 -0.32
CA ILE A 34 -5.71 -5.68 -0.21
C ILE A 34 -4.79 -6.57 0.60
N LEU A 35 -5.25 -7.11 1.73
CA LEU A 35 -4.45 -7.99 2.58
C LEU A 35 -3.91 -9.20 1.81
N GLU A 36 -4.76 -9.91 1.08
CA GLU A 36 -4.38 -11.08 0.29
C GLU A 36 -3.37 -10.71 -0.82
N ARG A 37 -3.55 -9.57 -1.48
CA ARG A 37 -2.62 -9.09 -2.51
C ARG A 37 -1.25 -8.75 -1.94
N LEU A 38 -1.19 -8.10 -0.78
CA LEU A 38 0.09 -7.81 -0.12
C LEU A 38 0.80 -9.10 0.30
N ILE A 39 0.07 -10.08 0.85
CA ILE A 39 0.62 -11.41 1.19
C ILE A 39 1.14 -12.11 -0.08
N ALA A 40 0.38 -12.09 -1.18
CA ALA A 40 0.80 -12.68 -2.45
C ALA A 40 2.04 -12.00 -3.05
N VAL A 41 2.17 -10.67 -2.89
CA VAL A 41 3.36 -9.94 -3.32
C VAL A 41 4.56 -10.32 -2.47
N ALA A 42 4.43 -10.36 -1.14
CA ALA A 42 5.50 -10.73 -0.22
C ALA A 42 5.91 -12.22 -0.35
N GLY A 43 4.94 -13.12 -0.56
CA GLY A 43 5.18 -14.56 -0.72
C GLY A 43 5.95 -14.92 -1.99
N ALA A 44 5.73 -14.20 -3.08
CA ALA A 44 6.47 -14.40 -4.34
C ALA A 44 7.97 -14.11 -4.19
N GLY A 45 8.34 -13.19 -3.29
CA GLY A 45 9.76 -12.92 -2.97
C GLY A 45 10.47 -14.05 -2.20
N ARG A 46 9.72 -14.89 -1.47
CA ARG A 46 10.27 -16.01 -0.68
C ARG A 46 10.54 -17.28 -1.50
N GLN A 47 9.87 -17.46 -2.64
CA GLN A 47 9.90 -18.72 -3.40
C GLN A 47 10.95 -18.78 -4.52
N GLY A 48 11.83 -17.79 -4.68
CA GLY A 48 12.96 -17.88 -5.63
C GLY A 48 12.61 -18.35 -7.06
N LYS A 49 11.34 -18.26 -7.48
CA LYS A 49 10.95 -18.54 -8.86
C LYS A 49 11.29 -17.34 -9.73
N GLU A 50 12.26 -17.55 -10.61
CA GLU A 50 12.59 -16.67 -11.71
C GLU A 50 11.32 -16.11 -12.36
N VAL A 51 11.10 -14.81 -12.18
CA VAL A 51 10.15 -14.09 -13.02
C VAL A 51 10.81 -14.05 -14.39
N SER A 52 10.18 -14.72 -15.35
CA SER A 52 10.58 -14.81 -16.75
C SER A 52 11.18 -13.50 -17.24
N SER A 53 12.44 -13.54 -17.61
CA SER A 53 13.22 -12.44 -18.15
C SER A 53 12.58 -11.91 -19.43
N CYS A 54 12.14 -10.66 -19.39
CA CYS A 54 12.14 -9.86 -20.60
C CYS A 54 13.62 -9.52 -20.88
N VAL A 55 14.19 -10.15 -21.90
CA VAL A 55 15.58 -10.01 -22.27
C VAL A 55 15.79 -8.59 -22.79
N LEU A 56 16.51 -7.78 -22.04
CA LEU A 56 17.31 -6.69 -22.58
C LEU A 56 18.78 -7.03 -22.26
N GLU A 57 19.53 -7.29 -23.31
CA GLU A 57 20.96 -7.56 -23.25
C GLU A 57 21.71 -6.39 -22.62
N THR A 58 22.70 -6.75 -21.82
CA THR A 58 23.85 -6.03 -21.25
C THR A 58 23.73 -5.62 -19.79
N GLY A 59 24.52 -6.33 -18.95
CA GLY A 59 24.93 -5.86 -17.63
C GLY A 59 24.53 -6.78 -16.49
N SER A 60 25.54 -7.31 -15.84
CA SER A 60 25.52 -8.20 -14.67
C SER A 60 24.36 -7.89 -13.69
N LEU A 61 23.28 -8.67 -13.73
CA LEU A 61 22.21 -8.61 -12.74
C LEU A 61 22.75 -9.20 -11.43
N LYS A 62 23.10 -8.34 -10.48
CA LYS A 62 23.22 -8.75 -9.08
C LYS A 62 21.87 -9.29 -8.66
N ASN A 63 21.78 -10.57 -8.28
CA ASN A 63 20.63 -11.14 -7.59
C ASN A 63 20.46 -10.42 -6.25
N ILE A 64 19.76 -9.31 -6.23
CA ILE A 64 19.37 -8.61 -5.01
C ILE A 64 18.20 -9.41 -4.45
N LYS A 65 18.49 -10.25 -3.45
CA LYS A 65 17.45 -10.99 -2.71
C LYS A 65 16.53 -9.95 -2.08
N GLN A 66 15.34 -9.79 -2.66
CA GLN A 66 14.32 -8.88 -2.18
C GLN A 66 13.60 -9.53 -1.01
N GLU A 67 13.64 -8.91 0.15
CA GLU A 67 12.90 -9.35 1.34
C GLU A 67 11.70 -8.42 1.52
N MET A 68 10.50 -8.99 1.52
CA MET A 68 9.27 -8.23 1.72
C MET A 68 8.54 -8.74 2.94
N THR A 69 8.03 -7.82 3.76
CA THR A 69 7.19 -8.09 4.93
C THR A 69 5.86 -7.38 4.77
N VAL A 70 4.80 -7.93 5.35
CA VAL A 70 3.48 -7.29 5.40
C VAL A 70 3.22 -6.82 6.82
N THR A 71 2.63 -5.64 6.97
CA THR A 71 2.20 -5.06 8.26
C THR A 71 0.81 -4.46 8.08
N VAL A 72 -0.08 -4.68 9.04
CA VAL A 72 -1.42 -4.08 9.07
C VAL A 72 -1.50 -3.07 10.20
N VAL A 73 -2.10 -1.90 9.92
CA VAL A 73 -2.45 -0.90 10.93
C VAL A 73 -3.97 -0.75 10.91
N THR A 74 -4.63 -1.09 12.02
CA THR A 74 -6.10 -1.07 12.13
C THR A 74 -6.55 -0.55 13.50
N GLN A 75 -7.84 -0.25 13.64
CA GLN A 75 -8.54 -0.06 14.90
C GLN A 75 -9.61 -1.14 15.14
N TYR A 76 -9.82 -2.04 14.18
CA TYR A 76 -10.91 -2.99 14.14
C TYR A 76 -10.44 -4.38 14.54
N GLU A 77 -11.13 -4.99 15.52
CA GLU A 77 -10.80 -6.30 16.07
C GLU A 77 -10.89 -7.41 15.00
N GLU A 78 -11.91 -7.35 14.13
CA GLU A 78 -12.12 -8.35 13.08
C GLU A 78 -10.95 -8.39 12.08
N ILE A 79 -10.39 -7.22 11.76
CA ILE A 79 -9.24 -7.13 10.87
C ILE A 79 -7.96 -7.59 11.58
N GLU A 80 -7.83 -7.28 12.88
CA GLU A 80 -6.72 -7.72 13.70
C GLU A 80 -6.67 -9.24 13.81
N GLU A 81 -7.80 -9.87 14.18
CA GLU A 81 -7.89 -11.31 14.35
C GLU A 81 -7.56 -12.07 13.08
N GLU A 82 -8.13 -11.67 11.95
CA GLU A 82 -7.84 -12.33 10.67
C GLU A 82 -6.40 -12.15 10.23
N ALA A 83 -5.85 -10.94 10.30
CA ALA A 83 -4.46 -10.69 9.90
C ALA A 83 -3.48 -11.46 10.77
N ARG A 84 -3.72 -11.55 12.10
CA ARG A 84 -2.91 -12.38 13.01
C ARG A 84 -3.02 -13.87 12.69
N ALA A 85 -4.21 -14.36 12.37
CA ALA A 85 -4.41 -15.75 11.96
C ALA A 85 -3.63 -16.11 10.70
N LEU A 86 -3.43 -15.14 9.79
CA LEU A 86 -2.59 -15.27 8.59
C LEU A 86 -1.09 -15.06 8.87
N GLY A 87 -0.70 -14.85 10.13
CA GLY A 87 0.70 -14.63 10.52
C GLY A 87 1.25 -13.24 10.16
N VAL A 88 0.35 -12.26 9.93
CA VAL A 88 0.73 -10.88 9.60
C VAL A 88 0.79 -10.04 10.88
N PRO A 89 1.89 -9.32 11.14
CA PRO A 89 1.99 -8.36 12.24
C PRO A 89 0.92 -7.26 12.15
N VAL A 90 0.25 -7.01 13.27
CA VAL A 90 -0.80 -5.99 13.38
C VAL A 90 -0.46 -4.99 14.48
N TYR A 91 -0.66 -3.72 14.16
CA TYR A 91 -0.50 -2.59 15.09
C TYR A 91 -1.82 -1.82 15.19
N ILE A 92 -2.28 -1.63 16.43
CA ILE A 92 -3.53 -0.94 16.68
C ILE A 92 -3.31 0.57 16.63
N ASN A 93 -4.21 1.28 15.92
CA ASN A 93 -4.26 2.73 15.97
C ASN A 93 -5.29 3.18 17.03
N PRO A 94 -4.86 3.70 18.19
CA PRO A 94 -5.76 4.16 19.24
C PRO A 94 -6.36 5.54 18.96
N HIS A 95 -5.85 6.26 17.95
CA HIS A 95 -6.23 7.63 17.62
C HIS A 95 -6.57 7.80 16.13
N PRO A 96 -7.57 7.04 15.60
CA PRO A 96 -7.94 7.12 14.18
C PRO A 96 -8.54 8.49 13.80
N ASP A 97 -9.04 9.23 14.77
CA ASP A 97 -9.59 10.58 14.59
C ASP A 97 -8.54 11.64 14.23
N GLU A 98 -7.27 11.36 14.49
CA GLU A 98 -6.17 12.23 14.08
C GLU A 98 -5.86 12.14 12.57
N GLY A 99 -6.67 11.39 11.82
CA GLY A 99 -6.56 11.24 10.37
C GLY A 99 -5.55 10.18 9.94
N ILE A 100 -5.38 10.03 8.61
CA ILE A 100 -4.55 8.98 8.01
C ILE A 100 -3.08 9.03 8.48
N SER A 101 -2.59 10.22 8.86
CA SER A 101 -1.20 10.38 9.32
C SER A 101 -0.89 9.59 10.57
N SER A 102 -1.86 9.36 11.48
CA SER A 102 -1.67 8.56 12.68
C SER A 102 -1.36 7.10 12.33
N SER A 103 -2.17 6.50 11.45
CA SER A 103 -1.95 5.13 10.97
C SER A 103 -0.64 4.99 10.19
N LEU A 104 -0.33 5.95 9.32
CA LEU A 104 0.92 5.96 8.56
C LEU A 104 2.15 5.96 9.49
N LYS A 105 2.14 6.81 10.53
CA LYS A 105 3.24 6.87 11.50
C LYS A 105 3.40 5.59 12.29
N ILE A 106 2.30 4.95 12.70
CA ILE A 106 2.32 3.67 13.42
C ILE A 106 2.97 2.60 12.54
N GLY A 107 2.50 2.45 11.30
CA GLY A 107 3.06 1.50 10.36
C GLY A 107 4.53 1.77 10.03
N LEU A 108 4.91 3.04 9.86
CA LEU A 108 6.30 3.41 9.61
C LEU A 108 7.21 3.11 10.81
N LYS A 109 6.78 3.47 12.02
CA LYS A 109 7.56 3.21 13.24
C LYS A 109 7.81 1.73 13.48
N ALA A 110 6.87 0.87 13.10
CA ALA A 110 7.00 -0.57 13.18
C ALA A 110 7.99 -1.17 12.16
N ASN A 111 8.43 -0.38 11.16
CA ASN A 111 9.24 -0.84 10.03
C ASN A 111 10.43 0.10 9.72
N LEU A 112 10.98 0.80 10.73
CA LEU A 112 12.10 1.75 10.55
C LEU A 112 13.39 1.09 10.05
N ASP A 113 13.51 -0.22 10.19
CA ASP A 113 14.62 -1.02 9.73
C ASP A 113 14.52 -1.39 8.22
N ALA A 114 13.34 -1.24 7.59
CA ALA A 114 13.16 -1.44 6.16
C ALA A 114 13.87 -0.33 5.35
N ASP A 115 14.36 -0.70 4.16
CA ASP A 115 14.98 0.26 3.22
C ASP A 115 13.94 1.14 2.54
N ALA A 116 12.71 0.60 2.39
CA ALA A 116 11.56 1.31 1.85
C ALA A 116 10.25 0.81 2.47
N CYS A 117 9.26 1.69 2.61
CA CYS A 117 7.90 1.38 3.04
C CYS A 117 6.89 1.73 1.93
N LEU A 118 6.09 0.74 1.53
CA LEU A 118 4.98 0.89 0.62
C LEU A 118 3.69 0.97 1.44
N PHE A 119 2.91 2.02 1.22
CA PHE A 119 1.63 2.23 1.90
C PHE A 119 0.47 2.00 0.93
N THR A 120 -0.49 1.17 1.36
CA THR A 120 -1.78 0.97 0.71
C THR A 120 -2.91 1.40 1.63
N VAL A 121 -4.03 1.79 1.05
CA VAL A 121 -5.30 1.97 1.75
C VAL A 121 -6.19 0.73 1.52
N SER A 122 -7.09 0.44 2.45
CA SER A 122 -7.88 -0.81 2.43
C SER A 122 -9.21 -0.66 1.70
N ASP A 123 -9.51 0.53 1.18
CA ASP A 123 -10.76 0.88 0.49
C ASP A 123 -10.64 0.95 -1.02
N GLN A 124 -9.53 0.40 -1.59
CA GLN A 124 -9.29 0.22 -3.02
C GLN A 124 -9.32 -1.26 -3.41
N PRO A 125 -10.46 -1.96 -3.37
CA PRO A 125 -10.53 -3.42 -3.51
C PRO A 125 -10.13 -3.93 -4.89
N TRP A 126 -10.03 -3.08 -5.89
CA TRP A 126 -9.63 -3.47 -7.26
C TRP A 126 -8.14 -3.30 -7.54
N LEU A 127 -7.36 -2.70 -6.62
CA LEU A 127 -5.91 -2.58 -6.77
C LEU A 127 -5.28 -3.97 -6.96
N THR A 128 -4.50 -4.16 -8.01
CA THR A 128 -3.91 -5.48 -8.33
C THR A 128 -2.53 -5.70 -7.71
N ALA A 129 -2.19 -6.97 -7.49
CA ALA A 129 -0.83 -7.35 -7.11
C ALA A 129 0.21 -7.01 -8.21
N GLY A 130 -0.24 -6.96 -9.47
CA GLY A 130 0.56 -6.54 -10.62
C GLY A 130 1.02 -5.10 -10.49
N THR A 131 0.09 -4.18 -10.22
CA THR A 131 0.37 -2.75 -10.01
C THR A 131 1.30 -2.52 -8.83
N ILE A 132 1.12 -3.26 -7.72
CA ILE A 132 2.03 -3.17 -6.56
C ILE A 132 3.45 -3.58 -6.95
N ARG A 133 3.63 -4.71 -7.67
CA ARG A 133 4.96 -5.16 -8.13
C ARG A 133 5.59 -4.19 -9.11
N GLN A 134 4.83 -3.65 -10.06
CA GLN A 134 5.31 -2.65 -11.01
C GLN A 134 5.80 -1.39 -10.29
N LEU A 135 5.08 -0.94 -9.26
CA LEU A 135 5.47 0.23 -8.46
C LEU A 135 6.80 -0.01 -7.72
N ILE A 136 6.98 -1.20 -7.14
CA ILE A 136 8.23 -1.58 -6.48
C ILE A 136 9.38 -1.61 -7.50
N THR A 137 9.18 -2.26 -8.65
CA THR A 137 10.16 -2.32 -9.73
C THR A 137 10.52 -0.92 -10.25
N LEU A 138 9.53 -0.03 -10.37
CA LEU A 138 9.75 1.35 -10.81
C LEU A 138 10.67 2.11 -9.84
N LEU A 139 10.45 1.96 -8.53
CA LEU A 139 11.34 2.57 -7.52
C LEU A 139 12.79 2.07 -7.68
N GLU A 140 12.97 0.75 -7.82
CA GLU A 140 14.29 0.13 -7.92
C GLU A 140 15.03 0.52 -9.20
N THR A 141 14.32 0.53 -10.33
CA THR A 141 14.94 0.80 -11.64
C THR A 141 15.24 2.26 -11.86
N THR A 142 14.45 3.16 -11.29
CA THR A 142 14.69 4.62 -11.43
C THR A 142 15.69 5.17 -10.44
N GLY A 143 15.94 4.46 -9.33
CA GLY A 143 16.78 4.94 -8.23
C GLY A 143 16.22 6.17 -7.51
N LYS A 144 14.93 6.50 -7.76
CA LYS A 144 14.24 7.61 -7.08
C LYS A 144 13.96 7.25 -5.62
N GLY A 145 13.83 8.26 -4.78
CA GLY A 145 13.52 8.07 -3.37
C GLY A 145 12.04 7.81 -3.09
N ILE A 146 11.16 8.12 -4.05
CA ILE A 146 9.70 7.96 -3.96
C ILE A 146 9.18 7.34 -5.26
N ALA A 147 8.16 6.47 -5.15
CA ALA A 147 7.31 6.12 -6.28
C ALA A 147 5.84 6.13 -5.86
N CYS A 148 4.95 6.51 -6.76
CA CYS A 148 3.51 6.50 -6.54
C CYS A 148 2.77 6.16 -7.83
N VAL A 149 1.50 5.77 -7.69
CA VAL A 149 0.62 5.55 -8.84
C VAL A 149 -0.07 6.86 -9.25
N SER A 150 -0.50 6.90 -10.50
CA SER A 150 -1.40 7.95 -10.99
C SER A 150 -2.46 7.38 -11.93
N SER A 151 -3.65 7.96 -11.89
CA SER A 151 -4.70 7.77 -12.88
C SER A 151 -5.26 9.13 -13.26
N GLU A 152 -5.50 9.37 -14.56
CA GLU A 152 -6.01 10.63 -15.09
C GLU A 152 -5.25 11.88 -14.59
N GLY A 153 -3.93 11.74 -14.40
CA GLY A 153 -3.07 12.83 -13.91
C GLY A 153 -3.16 13.12 -12.40
N ARG A 154 -3.96 12.35 -11.66
CA ARG A 154 -4.07 12.46 -10.20
C ARG A 154 -3.18 11.43 -9.52
N LEU A 155 -2.30 11.89 -8.62
CA LEU A 155 -1.46 11.01 -7.81
C LEU A 155 -2.31 10.36 -6.70
N GLY A 156 -2.07 9.05 -6.47
CA GLY A 156 -2.83 8.24 -5.53
C GLY A 156 -2.00 7.21 -4.77
N ASN A 157 -2.71 6.37 -4.02
CA ASN A 157 -2.17 5.17 -3.39
C ASN A 157 -2.30 3.97 -4.36
N PRO A 158 -1.36 2.99 -4.26
CA PRO A 158 -0.23 2.91 -3.33
C PRO A 158 0.90 3.90 -3.63
N CYS A 159 1.67 4.21 -2.56
CA CYS A 159 2.90 4.97 -2.68
C CYS A 159 4.01 4.31 -1.85
N ILE A 160 5.25 4.41 -2.31
CA ILE A 160 6.43 3.83 -1.66
C ILE A 160 7.48 4.91 -1.45
N PHE A 161 8.10 4.90 -0.28
CA PHE A 161 9.13 5.85 0.13
C PHE A 161 10.35 5.08 0.64
N THR A 162 11.52 5.49 0.18
CA THR A 162 12.78 5.02 0.77
C THR A 162 13.02 5.69 2.13
N LYS A 163 13.94 5.12 2.89
CA LYS A 163 14.31 5.58 4.24
C LYS A 163 14.68 7.07 4.29
N LYS A 164 15.12 7.64 3.17
CA LYS A 164 15.42 9.07 2.99
C LYS A 164 14.28 9.99 3.44
N TYR A 165 13.02 9.53 3.33
CA TYR A 165 11.83 10.34 3.60
C TYR A 165 11.11 10.01 4.91
N TYR A 166 11.63 9.09 5.73
CA TYR A 166 10.97 8.64 6.95
C TYR A 166 10.73 9.77 7.96
N ASP A 167 11.72 10.64 8.19
CA ASP A 167 11.58 11.77 9.12
C ASP A 167 10.47 12.74 8.67
N GLN A 168 10.37 12.99 7.37
CA GLN A 168 9.30 13.83 6.82
C GLN A 168 7.93 13.17 6.99
N LEU A 169 7.82 11.86 6.71
CA LEU A 169 6.59 11.11 6.93
C LEU A 169 6.17 11.08 8.40
N LEU A 170 7.12 10.99 9.33
CA LEU A 170 6.85 11.06 10.76
C LEU A 170 6.41 12.45 11.24
N SER A 171 6.70 13.51 10.49
CA SER A 171 6.31 14.88 10.81
C SER A 171 4.93 15.29 10.32
N ILE A 172 4.30 14.54 9.37
CA ILE A 172 2.97 14.89 8.86
C ILE A 172 1.88 14.74 9.93
N THR A 173 0.80 15.52 9.80
CA THR A 173 -0.32 15.55 10.75
C THR A 173 -1.67 15.60 10.04
N GLY A 174 -2.73 15.15 10.71
CA GLY A 174 -4.12 15.17 10.24
C GLY A 174 -4.36 14.26 9.05
N ASP A 175 -5.27 14.64 8.17
CA ASP A 175 -5.63 13.88 6.98
C ASP A 175 -4.61 14.01 5.82
N ARG A 176 -3.41 14.46 6.13
CA ARG A 176 -2.32 14.48 5.17
C ARG A 176 -1.63 13.12 5.18
N GLY A 177 -1.73 12.42 4.06
CA GLY A 177 -0.97 11.20 3.81
C GLY A 177 0.38 11.50 3.14
N GLY A 178 1.02 10.48 2.59
CA GLY A 178 2.29 10.60 1.85
C GLY A 178 2.26 11.60 0.68
N LYS A 179 1.08 11.97 0.19
CA LYS A 179 0.91 12.91 -0.94
C LYS A 179 1.58 14.27 -0.70
N SER A 180 1.62 14.75 0.54
CA SER A 180 2.31 16.02 0.87
C SER A 180 3.81 15.93 0.62
N VAL A 181 4.44 14.81 0.98
CA VAL A 181 5.87 14.55 0.74
C VAL A 181 6.12 14.36 -0.75
N ILE A 182 5.28 13.61 -1.47
CA ILE A 182 5.37 13.45 -2.93
C ILE A 182 5.34 14.81 -3.63
N THR A 183 4.40 15.68 -3.24
CA THR A 183 4.25 17.01 -3.85
C THR A 183 5.46 17.90 -3.62
N ALA A 184 6.10 17.79 -2.45
CA ALA A 184 7.31 18.55 -2.12
C ALA A 184 8.57 18.04 -2.83
N HIS A 185 8.57 16.78 -3.30
CA HIS A 185 9.75 16.11 -3.88
C HIS A 185 9.46 15.49 -5.25
N ARG A 186 8.78 16.24 -6.12
CA ARG A 186 8.41 15.77 -7.48
C ARG A 186 9.62 15.32 -8.30
N ASP A 187 10.76 15.99 -8.16
CA ASP A 187 11.97 15.66 -8.89
C ASP A 187 12.58 14.33 -8.48
N ASP A 188 12.30 13.85 -7.25
CA ASP A 188 12.73 12.55 -6.72
C ASP A 188 11.59 11.54 -6.65
N THR A 189 10.51 11.77 -7.39
CA THR A 189 9.33 10.90 -7.46
C THR A 189 9.22 10.26 -8.85
N ALA A 190 9.13 8.93 -8.87
CA ALA A 190 8.73 8.16 -10.04
C ALA A 190 7.21 7.93 -10.01
N VAL A 191 6.55 8.05 -11.17
CA VAL A 191 5.08 7.93 -11.27
C VAL A 191 4.73 6.78 -12.19
N LEU A 192 4.02 5.78 -11.66
CA LEU A 192 3.44 4.69 -12.41
C LEU A 192 2.04 5.10 -12.87
N LYS A 193 1.86 5.22 -14.17
CA LYS A 193 0.53 5.46 -14.74
C LYS A 193 -0.25 4.14 -14.76
N VAL A 194 -1.39 4.10 -14.07
CA VAL A 194 -2.32 2.97 -14.08
C VAL A 194 -3.37 3.22 -15.16
N GLU A 195 -3.50 2.28 -16.09
CA GLU A 195 -4.40 2.42 -17.24
C GLU A 195 -5.87 2.24 -16.83
N ASP A 196 -6.15 1.21 -16.03
CA ASP A 196 -7.49 1.00 -15.46
C ASP A 196 -7.64 1.83 -14.17
N GLY A 197 -8.24 3.01 -14.30
CA GLY A 197 -8.50 3.90 -13.17
C GLY A 197 -9.36 3.28 -12.06
N LYS A 198 -10.08 2.18 -12.35
CA LYS A 198 -10.85 1.44 -11.36
C LYS A 198 -9.97 0.89 -10.24
N GLU A 199 -8.72 0.50 -10.54
CA GLU A 199 -7.78 -0.01 -9.53
C GLU A 199 -7.54 1.00 -8.39
N LEU A 200 -7.63 2.30 -8.68
CA LEU A 200 -7.34 3.38 -7.73
C LEU A 200 -8.60 4.04 -7.16
N THR A 201 -9.77 3.44 -7.39
CA THR A 201 -11.05 3.99 -6.91
C THR A 201 -11.27 3.60 -5.45
N ASP A 202 -11.42 4.61 -4.59
CA ASP A 202 -11.83 4.43 -3.20
C ASP A 202 -13.34 4.19 -3.15
N ILE A 203 -13.79 3.24 -2.35
CA ILE A 203 -15.23 3.05 -2.07
C ILE A 203 -15.60 3.89 -0.85
N ASP A 204 -16.34 4.98 -1.06
CA ASP A 204 -16.73 5.88 0.02
C ASP A 204 -18.19 5.75 0.44
N VAL A 205 -19.07 5.22 -0.40
CA VAL A 205 -20.49 5.01 -0.13
C VAL A 205 -20.97 3.64 -0.61
N LYS A 206 -22.02 3.09 0.03
CA LYS A 206 -22.57 1.76 -0.32
C LYS A 206 -22.98 1.62 -1.80
N ALA A 207 -23.45 2.71 -2.41
CA ALA A 207 -23.85 2.71 -3.82
C ALA A 207 -22.67 2.49 -4.79
N GLU A 208 -21.44 2.78 -4.39
CA GLU A 208 -20.22 2.58 -5.20
C GLU A 208 -19.77 1.11 -5.18
N ALA A 209 -20.00 0.42 -4.05
CA ALA A 209 -19.68 -0.99 -3.89
C ALA A 209 -20.46 -1.91 -4.84
N GLY A 210 -21.69 -1.52 -5.21
CA GLY A 210 -22.55 -2.29 -6.14
C GLY A 210 -22.25 -2.09 -7.63
N ARG A 211 -21.43 -1.11 -8.00
CA ARG A 211 -21.11 -0.83 -9.43
C ARG A 211 -20.00 -1.70 -10.01
N GLY A 212 -19.41 -2.56 -9.21
CA GLY A 212 -18.39 -3.53 -9.64
C GLY A 212 -18.92 -4.80 -10.30
N GLN A 213 -20.25 -5.00 -10.34
CA GLN A 213 -20.91 -6.24 -10.76
C GLN A 213 -21.43 -6.25 -12.22
N MET A 214 -20.96 -5.34 -13.09
CA MET A 214 -21.31 -5.40 -14.52
C MET A 214 -20.08 -5.52 -15.39
#